data_aa75d7e81508d94ea05fa5eb6a20fb8b
#
_entry.id   aa75d7e81508d94ea05fa5eb6a20fb8b
#
_cell.length_a   1.000
_cell.length_b   1.000
_cell.length_c   1.000
_cell.angle_alpha   90.00
_cell.angle_beta   90.00
_cell.angle_gamma   90.00
#
_symmetry.space_group_name_H-M   'P 1'
#
loop_
_entity.id
_entity.type
_entity.pdbx_description
1 polymer ?
#
loop_
_entity_poly.entity_id
_entity_poly.type
_entity_poly.pdbx_seq_one_letter_code
_entity_poly.pdbx_strand_id
1 'polypeptide(L)'
;VAGVTSFYELAARGIATVLIDGQTEVAQGASFANGAVLHPSLPDPWNNPGIGAPLLASVFNPLAPMKLHLGQVPKLLSWGADFLRNSAPARHRAITQANYTLAQYSTRQTDALRHLLSLQFEAAEPGTLKLFHTHGERASALEMADLLAPQGLVYEKLDREALFAREPSLAHAKPAADAVTGALYFPDDRVGNARLFCEQLLAHAKKLGGEVRLGAKAGKLHREGNRVVGVEVDGELLRGQVVVSAGVGARAILAPLGL
;
A
#
# COMPACT_ATOMS: atom_id res chain seq x y z
N VAL A 1 -6.00 3.99 -6.67
CA VAL A 1 -4.71 4.57 -7.09
C VAL A 1 -4.17 3.80 -8.30
N ALA A 2 -3.80 2.50 -8.18
CA ALA A 2 -3.10 1.75 -9.23
C ALA A 2 -3.74 1.84 -10.63
N GLY A 3 -5.07 1.69 -10.75
CA GLY A 3 -5.77 1.81 -12.04
C GLY A 3 -5.66 3.19 -12.66
N VAL A 4 -5.83 4.25 -11.86
CA VAL A 4 -5.78 5.64 -12.37
C VAL A 4 -4.35 6.03 -12.76
N THR A 5 -3.34 5.62 -12.01
CA THR A 5 -1.94 5.88 -12.37
C THR A 5 -1.54 5.14 -13.65
N SER A 6 -1.92 3.86 -13.79
CA SER A 6 -1.69 3.11 -15.04
C SER A 6 -2.39 3.74 -16.23
N PHE A 7 -3.63 4.19 -16.04
CA PHE A 7 -4.42 4.86 -17.07
C PHE A 7 -3.76 6.16 -17.53
N TYR A 8 -3.35 7.02 -16.59
CA TYR A 8 -2.63 8.25 -16.89
C TYR A 8 -1.34 7.97 -17.66
N GLU A 9 -0.53 7.03 -17.19
CA GLU A 9 0.75 6.70 -17.79
C GLU A 9 0.62 6.16 -19.23
N LEU A 10 -0.43 5.41 -19.51
CA LEU A 10 -0.73 4.93 -20.87
C LEU A 10 -1.21 6.07 -21.77
N ALA A 11 -2.13 6.90 -21.28
CA ALA A 11 -2.62 8.07 -22.01
C ALA A 11 -1.50 9.08 -22.31
N ALA A 12 -0.62 9.33 -21.35
CA ALA A 12 0.54 10.23 -21.51
C ALA A 12 1.55 9.73 -22.58
N ARG A 13 1.56 8.42 -22.85
CA ARG A 13 2.36 7.81 -23.94
C ARG A 13 1.60 7.74 -25.27
N GLY A 14 0.42 8.34 -25.38
CA GLY A 14 -0.41 8.31 -26.58
C GLY A 14 -1.05 6.95 -26.87
N ILE A 15 -1.11 6.06 -25.88
CA ILE A 15 -1.75 4.75 -26.03
C ILE A 15 -3.24 4.92 -25.81
N ALA A 16 -4.07 4.58 -26.78
CA ALA A 16 -5.52 4.56 -26.65
C ALA A 16 -5.92 3.63 -25.48
N THR A 17 -6.52 4.22 -24.45
CA THR A 17 -6.78 3.53 -23.19
C THR A 17 -8.15 3.86 -22.63
N VAL A 18 -8.85 2.86 -22.13
CA VAL A 18 -10.15 2.98 -21.45
C VAL A 18 -9.99 2.57 -20.00
N LEU A 19 -10.33 3.46 -19.05
CA LEU A 19 -10.49 3.11 -17.64
C LEU A 19 -11.91 2.64 -17.39
N ILE A 20 -12.07 1.47 -16.78
CA ILE A 20 -13.36 0.89 -16.42
C ILE A 20 -13.42 0.75 -14.91
N ASP A 21 -14.44 1.29 -14.26
CA ASP A 21 -14.68 1.12 -12.82
C ASP A 21 -16.16 0.86 -12.57
N GLY A 22 -16.46 -0.13 -11.73
CA GLY A 22 -17.82 -0.48 -11.32
C GLY A 22 -18.50 0.57 -10.42
N GLN A 23 -17.74 1.51 -9.89
CA GLN A 23 -18.25 2.62 -9.09
C GLN A 23 -18.55 3.82 -9.98
N THR A 24 -19.46 4.70 -9.51
CA THR A 24 -19.83 5.93 -10.22
C THR A 24 -18.76 7.02 -10.16
N GLU A 25 -17.79 6.85 -9.28
CA GLU A 25 -16.61 7.72 -9.12
C GLU A 25 -15.36 6.87 -8.91
N VAL A 26 -14.19 7.42 -9.21
CA VAL A 26 -12.92 6.75 -8.93
C VAL A 26 -12.57 6.77 -7.43
N ALA A 27 -11.70 5.88 -7.03
CA ALA A 27 -11.19 5.80 -5.66
C ALA A 27 -12.24 5.54 -4.57
N GLN A 28 -13.40 4.97 -4.88
CA GLN A 28 -14.46 4.63 -3.91
C GLN A 28 -14.18 3.36 -3.08
N GLY A 29 -13.15 2.60 -3.42
CA GLY A 29 -12.72 1.41 -2.68
C GLY A 29 -11.67 1.73 -1.61
N ALA A 30 -10.62 0.92 -1.52
CA ALA A 30 -9.51 1.09 -0.56
C ALA A 30 -8.78 2.44 -0.65
N SER A 31 -8.92 3.17 -1.76
CA SER A 31 -8.32 4.50 -1.96
C SER A 31 -9.22 5.64 -1.48
N PHE A 32 -10.45 5.38 -1.02
CA PHE A 32 -11.39 6.41 -0.57
C PHE A 32 -10.95 7.08 0.73
N ALA A 33 -10.67 6.23 1.73
CA ALA A 33 -10.21 6.64 3.05
C ALA A 33 -9.18 5.62 3.53
N ASN A 34 -7.94 5.81 3.17
CA ASN A 34 -6.80 5.02 3.64
C ASN A 34 -6.02 5.83 4.69
N GLY A 35 -4.85 5.33 5.10
CA GLY A 35 -3.99 6.03 6.07
C GLY A 35 -3.41 7.35 5.57
N ALA A 36 -3.62 7.71 4.31
CA ALA A 36 -3.12 8.93 3.67
C ALA A 36 -1.59 9.11 3.75
N VAL A 37 -0.84 8.05 4.06
CA VAL A 37 0.60 8.12 4.30
C VAL A 37 1.37 7.49 3.13
N LEU A 38 2.39 8.22 2.69
CA LEU A 38 3.42 7.77 1.76
C LEU A 38 4.70 7.57 2.57
N HIS A 39 4.89 6.36 3.13
CA HIS A 39 5.96 6.07 4.09
C HIS A 39 6.87 4.93 3.62
N PRO A 40 7.91 5.21 2.86
CA PRO A 40 8.94 4.22 2.56
C PRO A 40 9.64 3.67 3.81
N SER A 41 9.57 4.38 4.93
CA SER A 41 10.17 3.99 6.21
C SER A 41 9.57 2.72 6.86
N LEU A 42 8.38 2.27 6.42
CA LEU A 42 7.69 1.09 6.96
C LEU A 42 7.45 0.04 5.85
N PRO A 43 8.50 -0.51 5.24
CA PRO A 43 8.39 -1.45 4.15
C PRO A 43 8.22 -2.89 4.61
N ASP A 44 8.20 -3.13 5.93
CA ASP A 44 8.21 -4.45 6.53
C ASP A 44 6.99 -5.27 6.12
N PRO A 45 7.15 -6.48 5.60
CA PRO A 45 6.01 -7.36 5.37
C PRO A 45 5.44 -7.87 6.70
N TRP A 46 4.14 -8.16 6.73
CA TRP A 46 3.44 -8.56 7.96
C TRP A 46 3.92 -9.88 8.57
N ASN A 47 4.55 -10.71 7.79
CA ASN A 47 5.09 -12.01 8.19
C ASN A 47 6.46 -11.88 8.87
N ASN A 48 6.52 -11.13 9.94
CA ASN A 48 7.74 -10.97 10.73
C ASN A 48 8.32 -12.32 11.18
N PRO A 49 9.65 -12.41 11.36
CA PRO A 49 10.27 -13.58 11.97
C PRO A 49 9.61 -13.90 13.32
N GLY A 50 9.26 -15.16 13.54
CA GLY A 50 8.59 -15.61 14.77
C GLY A 50 7.07 -15.40 14.80
N ILE A 51 6.42 -14.90 13.74
CA ILE A 51 4.97 -14.61 13.68
C ILE A 51 4.08 -15.83 13.98
N GLY A 52 4.56 -17.04 13.81
CA GLY A 52 3.75 -18.26 13.99
C GLY A 52 3.14 -18.39 15.39
N ALA A 53 3.91 -18.13 16.44
CA ALA A 53 3.41 -18.24 17.82
C ALA A 53 2.38 -17.13 18.15
N PRO A 54 2.59 -15.82 17.86
CA PRO A 54 1.59 -14.80 17.99
C PRO A 54 0.30 -15.07 17.18
N LEU A 55 0.44 -15.62 15.97
CA LEU A 55 -0.70 -15.96 15.13
C LEU A 55 -1.57 -17.07 15.75
N LEU A 56 -0.96 -18.11 16.30
CA LEU A 56 -1.69 -19.15 17.04
C LEU A 56 -2.35 -18.58 18.29
N ALA A 57 -1.64 -17.77 19.06
CA ALA A 57 -2.18 -17.13 20.26
C ALA A 57 -3.38 -16.19 19.94
N SER A 58 -3.43 -15.63 18.74
CA SER A 58 -4.50 -14.73 18.30
C SER A 58 -5.90 -15.38 18.27
N VAL A 59 -5.95 -16.71 18.17
CA VAL A 59 -7.21 -17.47 18.22
C VAL A 59 -7.95 -17.23 19.54
N PHE A 60 -7.19 -17.10 20.64
CA PHE A 60 -7.72 -16.93 21.99
C PHE A 60 -7.69 -15.48 22.49
N ASN A 61 -7.11 -14.58 21.74
CA ASN A 61 -7.00 -13.16 22.12
C ASN A 61 -7.94 -12.28 21.27
N PRO A 62 -9.05 -11.77 21.84
CA PRO A 62 -9.98 -10.91 21.10
C PRO A 62 -9.39 -9.56 20.67
N LEU A 63 -8.34 -9.10 21.34
CA LEU A 63 -7.66 -7.83 21.06
C LEU A 63 -6.43 -7.98 20.14
N ALA A 64 -6.16 -9.19 19.65
CA ALA A 64 -5.03 -9.39 18.74
C ALA A 64 -5.22 -8.57 17.46
N PRO A 65 -4.18 -7.84 17.00
CA PRO A 65 -4.24 -7.02 15.79
C PRO A 65 -4.45 -7.86 14.53
N MET A 66 -4.09 -9.13 14.57
CA MET A 66 -4.29 -10.10 13.49
C MET A 66 -5.02 -11.33 14.08
N LYS A 67 -6.13 -11.76 13.46
CA LYS A 67 -6.93 -12.89 13.94
C LYS A 67 -6.90 -14.06 12.96
N LEU A 68 -6.59 -15.24 13.48
CA LEU A 68 -6.72 -16.49 12.75
C LEU A 68 -8.12 -17.07 12.99
N HIS A 69 -8.94 -17.08 11.95
CA HIS A 69 -10.26 -17.75 11.98
C HIS A 69 -10.10 -19.22 11.61
N LEU A 70 -10.27 -20.13 12.58
CA LEU A 70 -10.06 -21.57 12.39
C LEU A 70 -10.88 -22.16 11.24
N GLY A 71 -12.10 -21.69 11.02
CA GLY A 71 -12.95 -22.12 9.90
C GLY A 71 -12.39 -21.76 8.49
N GLN A 72 -11.43 -20.84 8.40
CA GLN A 72 -10.78 -20.48 7.13
C GLN A 72 -9.44 -21.20 6.92
N VAL A 73 -8.88 -21.81 7.96
CA VAL A 73 -7.57 -22.47 7.87
C VAL A 73 -7.46 -23.48 6.72
N PRO A 74 -8.45 -24.37 6.47
CA PRO A 74 -8.36 -25.31 5.35
C PRO A 74 -8.20 -24.63 3.98
N LYS A 75 -8.82 -23.45 3.80
CA LYS A 75 -8.77 -22.67 2.55
C LYS A 75 -7.46 -21.87 2.41
N LEU A 76 -6.73 -21.69 3.50
CA LEU A 76 -5.52 -20.88 3.57
C LEU A 76 -4.23 -21.70 3.71
N LEU A 77 -4.31 -23.04 3.65
CA LEU A 77 -3.16 -23.91 3.95
C LEU A 77 -1.94 -23.61 3.07
N SER A 78 -2.11 -23.53 1.74
CA SER A 78 -1.00 -23.24 0.83
C SER A 78 -0.46 -21.83 1.02
N TRP A 79 -1.33 -20.85 1.10
CA TRP A 79 -0.96 -19.46 1.38
C TRP A 79 -0.29 -19.32 2.75
N GLY A 80 -0.82 -19.99 3.79
CA GLY A 80 -0.26 -19.98 5.14
C GLY A 80 1.14 -20.60 5.20
N ALA A 81 1.37 -21.68 4.45
CA ALA A 81 2.69 -22.29 4.35
C ALA A 81 3.70 -21.33 3.69
N ASP A 82 3.30 -20.66 2.60
CA ASP A 82 4.14 -19.64 1.97
C ASP A 82 4.35 -18.40 2.85
N PHE A 83 3.33 -17.97 3.58
CA PHE A 83 3.43 -16.88 4.55
C PHE A 83 4.48 -17.20 5.64
N LEU A 84 4.42 -18.39 6.24
CA LEU A 84 5.41 -18.83 7.23
C LEU A 84 6.80 -19.05 6.63
N ARG A 85 6.89 -19.60 5.42
CA ARG A 85 8.18 -19.77 4.73
C ARG A 85 8.87 -18.43 4.45
N ASN A 86 8.10 -17.42 4.11
CA ASN A 86 8.60 -16.07 3.84
C ASN A 86 8.89 -15.27 5.12
N SER A 87 8.47 -15.75 6.30
CA SER A 87 8.85 -15.16 7.59
C SER A 87 10.26 -15.56 8.06
N ALA A 88 10.97 -16.43 7.32
CA ALA A 88 12.36 -16.73 7.62
C ALA A 88 13.23 -15.45 7.57
N PRO A 89 14.14 -15.21 8.55
CA PRO A 89 14.82 -13.92 8.70
C PRO A 89 15.52 -13.42 7.42
N ALA A 90 16.20 -14.29 6.69
CA ALA A 90 16.90 -13.90 5.45
C ALA A 90 15.92 -13.46 4.35
N ARG A 91 14.79 -14.16 4.19
CA ARG A 91 13.76 -13.83 3.21
C ARG A 91 13.03 -12.53 3.60
N HIS A 92 12.67 -12.41 4.87
CA HIS A 92 12.04 -11.20 5.38
C HIS A 92 12.90 -9.96 5.09
N ARG A 93 14.20 -10.00 5.41
CA ARG A 93 15.14 -8.91 5.11
C ARG A 93 15.20 -8.58 3.61
N ALA A 94 15.32 -9.59 2.76
CA ALA A 94 15.37 -9.38 1.31
C ALA A 94 14.09 -8.74 0.77
N ILE A 95 12.92 -9.20 1.26
CA ILE A 95 11.60 -8.64 0.88
C ILE A 95 11.48 -7.19 1.38
N THR A 96 11.89 -6.92 2.63
CA THR A 96 11.89 -5.56 3.19
C THR A 96 12.72 -4.60 2.34
N GLN A 97 13.92 -5.00 1.93
CA GLN A 97 14.77 -4.18 1.06
C GLN A 97 14.13 -3.93 -0.32
N ALA A 98 13.53 -4.96 -0.92
CA ALA A 98 12.83 -4.83 -2.19
C ALA A 98 11.59 -3.91 -2.08
N ASN A 99 10.81 -4.05 -1.01
CA ASN A 99 9.67 -3.20 -0.72
C ASN A 99 10.10 -1.74 -0.51
N TYR A 100 11.20 -1.52 0.22
CA TYR A 100 11.75 -0.18 0.42
C TYR A 100 12.13 0.49 -0.91
N THR A 101 12.85 -0.23 -1.78
CA THR A 101 13.20 0.27 -3.12
C THR A 101 11.97 0.65 -3.93
N LEU A 102 10.93 -0.19 -3.91
CA LEU A 102 9.68 0.08 -4.60
C LEU A 102 8.93 1.28 -3.99
N ALA A 103 8.87 1.36 -2.67
CA ALA A 103 8.22 2.46 -1.97
C ALA A 103 8.90 3.81 -2.23
N GLN A 104 10.24 3.85 -2.19
CA GLN A 104 11.00 5.03 -2.57
C GLN A 104 10.75 5.45 -4.03
N TYR A 105 10.72 4.47 -4.95
CA TYR A 105 10.40 4.75 -6.35
C TYR A 105 8.99 5.35 -6.47
N SER A 106 8.01 4.75 -5.82
CA SER A 106 6.62 5.22 -5.81
C SER A 106 6.48 6.64 -5.26
N THR A 107 7.16 6.96 -4.15
CA THR A 107 7.15 8.30 -3.56
C THR A 107 7.75 9.33 -4.53
N ARG A 108 8.90 9.02 -5.13
CA ARG A 108 9.52 9.92 -6.14
C ARG A 108 8.63 10.14 -7.36
N GLN A 109 7.95 9.10 -7.86
CA GLN A 109 7.01 9.24 -8.98
C GLN A 109 5.79 10.08 -8.60
N THR A 110 5.28 9.91 -7.40
CA THR A 110 4.15 10.71 -6.91
C THR A 110 4.53 12.19 -6.81
N ASP A 111 5.72 12.50 -6.30
CA ASP A 111 6.23 13.88 -6.24
C ASP A 111 6.46 14.45 -7.66
N ALA A 112 7.05 13.68 -8.55
CA ALA A 112 7.26 14.11 -9.93
C ALA A 112 5.93 14.45 -10.62
N LEU A 113 4.90 13.62 -10.47
CA LEU A 113 3.57 13.88 -10.99
C LEU A 113 2.92 15.10 -10.32
N ARG A 114 3.06 15.24 -9.00
CA ARG A 114 2.57 16.40 -8.25
C ARG A 114 3.11 17.70 -8.82
N HIS A 115 4.41 17.78 -9.05
CA HIS A 115 5.06 18.97 -9.60
C HIS A 115 4.72 19.18 -11.09
N LEU A 116 4.84 18.13 -11.90
CA LEU A 116 4.59 18.20 -13.35
C LEU A 116 3.17 18.66 -13.67
N LEU A 117 2.19 18.17 -12.93
CA LEU A 117 0.77 18.41 -13.18
C LEU A 117 0.14 19.41 -12.22
N SER A 118 0.94 19.98 -11.30
CA SER A 118 0.49 20.90 -10.24
C SER A 118 -0.68 20.33 -9.42
N LEU A 119 -0.60 19.02 -9.07
CA LEU A 119 -1.67 18.34 -8.34
C LEU A 119 -1.80 18.88 -6.90
N GLN A 120 -3.05 19.14 -6.49
CA GLN A 120 -3.42 19.65 -5.17
C GLN A 120 -4.23 18.59 -4.41
N PHE A 121 -3.54 17.67 -3.72
CA PHE A 121 -4.16 16.55 -2.99
C PHE A 121 -3.81 16.55 -1.50
N GLU A 122 -3.73 17.74 -0.90
CA GLU A 122 -3.40 17.93 0.53
C GLU A 122 -2.04 17.31 0.90
N ALA A 123 -1.11 17.32 -0.06
CA ALA A 123 0.20 16.74 0.14
C ALA A 123 1.03 17.59 1.11
N ALA A 124 1.59 16.94 2.14
CA ALA A 124 2.49 17.55 3.11
C ALA A 124 3.66 16.61 3.45
N GLU A 125 4.73 17.18 4.00
CA GLU A 125 5.98 16.50 4.30
C GLU A 125 6.32 16.61 5.80
N PRO A 126 5.41 16.16 6.71
CA PRO A 126 5.64 16.29 8.15
C PRO A 126 6.63 15.26 8.69
N GLY A 127 6.99 14.26 7.90
CA GLY A 127 7.61 13.04 8.39
C GLY A 127 6.64 12.17 9.21
N THR A 128 7.15 11.07 9.75
CA THR A 128 6.39 10.21 10.67
C THR A 128 7.19 9.88 11.92
N LEU A 129 6.48 9.67 13.03
CA LEU A 129 7.01 9.21 14.30
C LEU A 129 6.55 7.78 14.56
N LYS A 130 7.51 6.85 14.72
CA LYS A 130 7.25 5.49 15.20
C LYS A 130 7.58 5.42 16.68
N LEU A 131 6.53 5.31 17.52
CA LEU A 131 6.64 5.29 18.97
C LEU A 131 6.92 3.86 19.47
N PHE A 132 7.66 3.73 20.58
CA PHE A 132 7.97 2.45 21.19
C PHE A 132 7.59 2.45 22.67
N HIS A 133 6.95 1.36 23.10
CA HIS A 133 6.60 1.13 24.50
C HIS A 133 7.61 0.24 25.21
N THR A 134 8.42 -0.53 24.46
CA THR A 134 9.44 -1.42 25.01
C THR A 134 10.80 -1.20 24.35
N HIS A 135 11.86 -1.50 25.10
CA HIS A 135 13.23 -1.47 24.55
C HIS A 135 13.42 -2.52 23.43
N GLY A 136 12.73 -3.66 23.50
CA GLY A 136 12.79 -4.70 22.48
C GLY A 136 12.23 -4.25 21.14
N GLU A 137 11.05 -3.62 21.14
CA GLU A 137 10.46 -3.03 19.93
C GLU A 137 11.37 -1.98 19.30
N ARG A 138 11.94 -1.11 20.14
CA ARG A 138 12.88 -0.08 19.69
C ARG A 138 14.15 -0.70 19.06
N ALA A 139 14.71 -1.72 19.67
CA ALA A 139 15.90 -2.40 19.16
C ALA A 139 15.63 -3.06 17.80
N SER A 140 14.50 -3.76 17.64
CA SER A 140 14.10 -4.37 16.36
C SER A 140 13.86 -3.34 15.26
N ALA A 141 13.24 -2.22 15.60
CA ALA A 141 13.01 -1.13 14.64
C ALA A 141 14.30 -0.44 14.22
N LEU A 142 15.27 -0.30 15.15
CA LEU A 142 16.60 0.23 14.83
C LEU A 142 17.39 -0.72 13.93
N GLU A 143 17.37 -2.04 14.20
CA GLU A 143 18.00 -3.03 13.30
C GLU A 143 17.48 -2.92 11.88
N MET A 144 16.16 -2.70 11.73
CA MET A 144 15.54 -2.55 10.42
C MET A 144 15.92 -1.22 9.76
N ALA A 145 15.93 -0.11 10.51
CA ALA A 145 16.34 1.18 9.99
C ALA A 145 17.83 1.17 9.57
N ASP A 146 18.69 0.56 10.37
CA ASP A 146 20.13 0.38 10.06
C ASP A 146 20.34 -0.49 8.81
N LEU A 147 19.49 -1.52 8.59
CA LEU A 147 19.51 -2.34 7.37
C LEU A 147 19.21 -1.52 6.10
N LEU A 148 18.31 -0.53 6.20
CA LEU A 148 17.85 0.27 5.07
C LEU A 148 18.62 1.58 4.88
N ALA A 149 19.34 2.05 5.89
CA ALA A 149 20.13 3.28 5.83
C ALA A 149 21.14 3.32 4.65
N PRO A 150 21.85 2.22 4.30
CA PRO A 150 22.70 2.19 3.12
C PRO A 150 21.96 2.35 1.79
N GLN A 151 20.63 2.12 1.77
CA GLN A 151 19.76 2.31 0.61
C GLN A 151 19.13 3.71 0.59
N GLY A 152 19.47 4.58 1.55
CA GLY A 152 19.06 5.96 1.62
C GLY A 152 17.90 6.23 2.60
N LEU A 153 17.57 5.31 3.51
CA LEU A 153 16.62 5.62 4.59
C LEU A 153 17.26 6.61 5.57
N VAL A 154 16.62 7.77 5.72
CA VAL A 154 16.99 8.77 6.73
C VAL A 154 16.08 8.60 7.95
N TYR A 155 16.68 8.59 9.13
CA TYR A 155 15.93 8.53 10.37
C TYR A 155 16.69 9.19 11.53
N GLU A 156 15.95 9.66 12.53
CA GLU A 156 16.48 10.24 13.76
C GLU A 156 16.03 9.38 14.96
N LYS A 157 16.95 9.14 15.89
CA LYS A 157 16.67 8.43 17.15
C LYS A 157 16.26 9.45 18.19
N LEU A 158 15.01 9.38 18.62
CA LEU A 158 14.51 10.27 19.67
C LEU A 158 14.39 9.48 20.98
N ASP A 159 14.97 10.01 22.05
CA ASP A 159 14.60 9.62 23.39
C ASP A 159 13.26 10.26 23.78
N ARG A 160 12.80 10.03 24.99
CA ARG A 160 11.52 10.52 25.47
C ARG A 160 11.47 12.05 25.52
N GLU A 161 12.56 12.70 25.94
CA GLU A 161 12.64 14.16 26.05
C GLU A 161 12.58 14.82 24.66
N ALA A 162 13.42 14.36 23.74
CA ALA A 162 13.43 14.82 22.36
C ALA A 162 12.10 14.57 21.62
N LEU A 163 11.46 13.43 21.92
CA LEU A 163 10.13 13.12 21.37
C LEU A 163 9.08 14.14 21.83
N PHE A 164 9.01 14.44 23.13
CA PHE A 164 8.03 15.39 23.66
C PHE A 164 8.35 16.84 23.29
N ALA A 165 9.61 17.17 23.07
CA ALA A 165 9.98 18.46 22.50
C ALA A 165 9.52 18.62 21.05
N ARG A 166 9.55 17.55 20.27
CA ARG A 166 9.08 17.54 18.86
C ARG A 166 7.56 17.46 18.74
N GLU A 167 6.90 16.68 19.60
CA GLU A 167 5.45 16.47 19.60
C GLU A 167 4.88 16.69 21.03
N PRO A 168 4.69 17.95 21.43
CA PRO A 168 4.25 18.26 22.79
C PRO A 168 2.87 17.69 23.16
N SER A 169 2.00 17.43 22.19
CA SER A 169 0.68 16.85 22.42
C SER A 169 0.77 15.46 23.06
N LEU A 170 1.81 14.68 22.76
CA LEU A 170 2.04 13.37 23.37
C LEU A 170 2.31 13.45 24.88
N ALA A 171 2.90 14.54 25.37
CA ALA A 171 3.19 14.70 26.79
C ALA A 171 1.91 14.78 27.66
N HIS A 172 0.80 15.17 27.06
CA HIS A 172 -0.50 15.29 27.72
C HIS A 172 -1.37 14.04 27.61
N ALA A 173 -0.99 13.06 26.78
CA ALA A 173 -1.77 11.86 26.51
C ALA A 173 -1.56 10.76 27.57
N LYS A 174 -1.74 11.06 28.85
CA LYS A 174 -1.65 10.09 29.96
C LYS A 174 -2.79 9.06 29.89
N PRO A 175 -2.55 7.76 30.20
CA PRO A 175 -1.30 7.14 30.66
C PRO A 175 -0.36 6.71 29.51
N ALA A 176 -0.75 6.86 28.25
CA ALA A 176 0.03 6.38 27.10
C ALA A 176 1.43 7.04 27.04
N ALA A 177 1.53 8.32 27.40
CA ALA A 177 2.80 9.04 27.46
C ALA A 177 3.80 8.40 28.43
N ASP A 178 3.32 7.85 29.54
CA ASP A 178 4.17 7.27 30.58
C ASP A 178 4.80 5.93 30.13
N ALA A 179 4.16 5.24 29.19
CA ALA A 179 4.61 3.97 28.64
C ALA A 179 5.61 4.12 27.47
N VAL A 180 5.74 5.33 26.86
CA VAL A 180 6.62 5.52 25.71
C VAL A 180 8.08 5.62 26.14
N THR A 181 8.95 4.78 25.54
CA THR A 181 10.41 4.73 25.81
C THR A 181 11.23 5.59 24.85
N GLY A 182 10.64 6.05 23.75
CA GLY A 182 11.27 6.85 22.70
C GLY A 182 10.61 6.61 21.33
N ALA A 183 11.22 7.16 20.29
CA ALA A 183 10.72 7.06 18.92
C ALA A 183 11.84 6.98 17.88
N LEU A 184 11.46 6.59 16.66
CA LEU A 184 12.19 6.94 15.44
C LEU A 184 11.37 7.96 14.67
N TYR A 185 12.04 8.99 14.18
CA TYR A 185 11.46 9.97 13.27
C TYR A 185 12.01 9.75 11.85
N PHE A 186 11.14 9.74 10.87
CA PHE A 186 11.46 9.55 9.45
C PHE A 186 11.06 10.80 8.69
N PRO A 187 12.01 11.70 8.39
CA PRO A 187 11.71 13.01 7.79
C PRO A 187 11.19 12.93 6.36
N ASP A 188 11.55 11.87 5.62
CA ASP A 188 11.20 11.72 4.21
C ASP A 188 9.81 11.15 3.97
N ASP A 189 9.10 10.76 5.03
CA ASP A 189 7.73 10.27 4.93
C ASP A 189 6.77 11.45 4.68
N ARG A 190 5.71 11.17 3.92
CA ARG A 190 4.77 12.17 3.45
C ARG A 190 3.34 11.75 3.69
N VAL A 191 2.44 12.71 3.59
CA VAL A 191 0.99 12.47 3.61
C VAL A 191 0.33 13.07 2.38
N GLY A 192 -0.85 12.55 2.03
CA GLY A 192 -1.64 13.10 0.93
C GLY A 192 -2.97 12.36 0.75
N ASN A 193 -3.98 13.07 0.28
CA ASN A 193 -5.30 12.52 0.06
C ASN A 193 -5.33 11.69 -1.23
N ALA A 194 -5.35 10.36 -1.09
CA ALA A 194 -5.31 9.43 -2.22
C ALA A 194 -6.52 9.57 -3.16
N ARG A 195 -7.68 9.95 -2.65
CA ARG A 195 -8.87 10.19 -3.47
C ARG A 195 -8.67 11.43 -4.35
N LEU A 196 -8.30 12.57 -3.78
CA LEU A 196 -8.05 13.81 -4.52
C LEU A 196 -6.93 13.61 -5.55
N PHE A 197 -5.88 12.88 -5.21
CA PHE A 197 -4.83 12.49 -6.15
C PHE A 197 -5.41 11.74 -7.36
N CYS A 198 -6.25 10.73 -7.14
CA CYS A 198 -6.88 9.97 -8.22
C CYS A 198 -7.81 10.83 -9.07
N GLU A 199 -8.64 11.67 -8.46
CA GLU A 199 -9.61 12.54 -9.17
C GLU A 199 -8.88 13.51 -10.10
N GLN A 200 -7.83 14.17 -9.61
CA GLN A 200 -7.07 15.12 -10.42
C GLN A 200 -6.25 14.43 -11.52
N LEU A 201 -5.61 13.30 -11.20
CA LEU A 201 -4.85 12.55 -12.20
C LEU A 201 -5.75 12.01 -13.31
N LEU A 202 -6.97 11.55 -12.95
CA LEU A 202 -8.00 11.16 -13.92
C LEU A 202 -8.36 12.31 -14.85
N ALA A 203 -8.55 13.52 -14.30
CA ALA A 203 -8.86 14.69 -15.10
C ALA A 203 -7.76 15.00 -16.13
N HIS A 204 -6.48 14.85 -15.75
CA HIS A 204 -5.36 15.00 -16.68
C HIS A 204 -5.34 13.89 -17.75
N ALA A 205 -5.57 12.63 -17.39
CA ALA A 205 -5.62 11.53 -18.35
C ALA A 205 -6.76 11.70 -19.39
N LYS A 206 -7.91 12.22 -18.96
CA LYS A 206 -9.02 12.55 -19.89
C LYS A 206 -8.64 13.66 -20.88
N LYS A 207 -7.90 14.68 -20.47
CA LYS A 207 -7.39 15.73 -21.36
C LYS A 207 -6.41 15.19 -22.41
N LEU A 208 -5.74 14.09 -22.10
CA LEU A 208 -4.83 13.38 -23.01
C LEU A 208 -5.56 12.40 -23.96
N GLY A 209 -6.91 12.38 -23.94
CA GLY A 209 -7.72 11.53 -24.82
C GLY A 209 -8.07 10.17 -24.22
N GLY A 210 -7.77 9.92 -22.93
CA GLY A 210 -8.20 8.70 -22.26
C GLY A 210 -9.73 8.61 -22.10
N GLU A 211 -10.32 7.49 -22.45
CA GLU A 211 -11.75 7.20 -22.26
C GLU A 211 -12.01 6.68 -20.85
N VAL A 212 -13.15 7.03 -20.25
CA VAL A 212 -13.52 6.62 -18.89
C VAL A 212 -14.96 6.11 -18.87
N ARG A 213 -15.16 4.88 -18.38
CA ARG A 213 -16.47 4.24 -18.17
C ARG A 213 -16.63 3.93 -16.69
N LEU A 214 -17.33 4.79 -15.96
CA LEU A 214 -17.69 4.62 -14.56
C LEU A 214 -19.08 4.01 -14.44
N GLY A 215 -19.33 3.30 -13.33
CA GLY A 215 -20.56 2.54 -13.13
C GLY A 215 -20.69 1.33 -14.06
N ALA A 216 -19.64 1.02 -14.83
CA ALA A 216 -19.62 -0.05 -15.81
C ALA A 216 -19.06 -1.34 -15.20
N LYS A 217 -19.76 -2.45 -15.40
CA LYS A 217 -19.38 -3.74 -14.83
C LYS A 217 -18.43 -4.49 -15.75
N ALA A 218 -17.16 -4.56 -15.38
CA ALA A 218 -16.22 -5.46 -16.02
C ALA A 218 -16.59 -6.93 -15.70
N GLY A 219 -16.83 -7.70 -16.73
CA GLY A 219 -17.20 -9.09 -16.67
C GLY A 219 -16.04 -10.03 -17.01
N LYS A 220 -16.30 -10.96 -17.91
CA LYS A 220 -15.36 -12.02 -18.30
C LYS A 220 -14.20 -11.49 -19.13
N LEU A 221 -13.00 -11.97 -18.82
CA LEU A 221 -11.84 -11.82 -19.71
C LEU A 221 -11.92 -12.83 -20.85
N HIS A 222 -11.81 -12.35 -22.08
CA HIS A 222 -11.82 -13.18 -23.27
C HIS A 222 -10.40 -13.60 -23.65
N ARG A 223 -10.24 -14.87 -24.00
CA ARG A 223 -8.95 -15.49 -24.26
C ARG A 223 -8.95 -16.17 -25.63
N GLU A 224 -7.92 -15.94 -26.40
CA GLU A 224 -7.62 -16.66 -27.65
C GLU A 224 -6.27 -17.40 -27.46
N GLY A 225 -6.31 -18.72 -27.43
CA GLY A 225 -5.14 -19.54 -27.08
C GLY A 225 -4.65 -19.23 -25.65
N ASN A 226 -3.42 -18.80 -25.52
CA ASN A 226 -2.79 -18.46 -24.21
C ASN A 226 -2.75 -16.94 -23.93
N ARG A 227 -3.55 -16.15 -24.62
CA ARG A 227 -3.51 -14.69 -24.56
C ARG A 227 -4.88 -14.11 -24.26
N VAL A 228 -4.96 -13.17 -23.31
CA VAL A 228 -6.17 -12.36 -23.08
C VAL A 228 -6.24 -11.32 -24.20
N VAL A 229 -7.38 -11.25 -24.88
CA VAL A 229 -7.62 -10.38 -26.04
C VAL A 229 -8.66 -9.29 -25.80
N GLY A 230 -9.27 -9.26 -24.61
CA GLY A 230 -10.23 -8.26 -24.23
C GLY A 230 -10.99 -8.60 -22.95
N VAL A 231 -11.88 -7.70 -22.58
CA VAL A 231 -12.77 -7.81 -21.42
C VAL A 231 -14.21 -7.48 -21.84
N GLU A 232 -15.15 -8.23 -21.31
CA GLU A 232 -16.57 -7.92 -21.44
C GLU A 232 -16.95 -6.79 -20.49
N VAL A 233 -17.63 -5.77 -20.99
CA VAL A 233 -18.12 -4.62 -20.22
C VAL A 233 -19.57 -4.38 -20.58
N ASP A 234 -20.46 -4.53 -19.60
CA ASP A 234 -21.92 -4.39 -19.79
C ASP A 234 -22.47 -5.22 -20.97
N GLY A 235 -21.88 -6.40 -21.21
CA GLY A 235 -22.26 -7.33 -22.29
C GLY A 235 -21.57 -7.07 -23.64
N GLU A 236 -20.75 -6.03 -23.77
CA GLU A 236 -19.96 -5.71 -24.95
C GLU A 236 -18.51 -6.18 -24.80
N LEU A 237 -17.93 -6.80 -25.81
CA LEU A 237 -16.50 -7.18 -25.82
C LEU A 237 -15.64 -5.97 -26.22
N LEU A 238 -14.90 -5.42 -25.28
CA LEU A 238 -13.84 -4.47 -25.56
C LEU A 238 -12.53 -5.21 -25.83
N ARG A 239 -12.06 -5.15 -27.07
CA ARG A 239 -10.79 -5.78 -27.46
C ARG A 239 -9.59 -4.92 -27.11
N GLY A 240 -8.53 -5.55 -26.58
CA GLY A 240 -7.29 -4.90 -26.22
C GLY A 240 -6.50 -5.66 -25.16
N GLN A 241 -5.35 -5.09 -24.79
CA GLN A 241 -4.61 -5.55 -23.62
C GLN A 241 -5.33 -5.10 -22.34
N VAL A 242 -5.35 -5.94 -21.32
CA VAL A 242 -6.09 -5.69 -20.09
C VAL A 242 -5.12 -5.57 -18.92
N VAL A 243 -5.21 -4.44 -18.21
CA VAL A 243 -4.53 -4.22 -16.92
C VAL A 243 -5.56 -4.37 -15.81
N VAL A 244 -5.43 -5.38 -14.96
CA VAL A 244 -6.35 -5.62 -13.85
C VAL A 244 -5.85 -4.91 -12.60
N SER A 245 -6.53 -3.83 -12.20
CA SER A 245 -6.23 -3.02 -11.01
C SER A 245 -7.39 -2.99 -10.01
N ALA A 246 -8.18 -4.06 -9.97
CA ALA A 246 -9.43 -4.16 -9.21
C ALA A 246 -9.24 -4.43 -7.70
N GLY A 247 -8.02 -4.34 -7.17
CA GLY A 247 -7.73 -4.59 -5.76
C GLY A 247 -8.21 -5.97 -5.32
N VAL A 248 -9.01 -6.04 -4.25
CA VAL A 248 -9.57 -7.29 -3.73
C VAL A 248 -10.51 -7.99 -4.73
N GLY A 249 -11.09 -7.26 -5.67
CA GLY A 249 -11.94 -7.78 -6.74
C GLY A 249 -11.17 -8.48 -7.86
N ALA A 250 -9.85 -8.31 -7.95
CA ALA A 250 -9.01 -8.90 -9.00
C ALA A 250 -9.15 -10.43 -9.06
N ARG A 251 -9.24 -11.10 -7.91
CA ARG A 251 -9.43 -12.55 -7.84
C ARG A 251 -10.68 -13.02 -8.58
N ALA A 252 -11.79 -12.31 -8.44
CA ALA A 252 -13.05 -12.70 -9.11
C ALA A 252 -12.94 -12.59 -10.64
N ILE A 253 -12.16 -11.62 -11.14
CA ILE A 253 -11.92 -11.40 -12.56
C ILE A 253 -10.93 -12.44 -13.12
N LEU A 254 -9.92 -12.83 -12.34
CA LEU A 254 -8.82 -13.70 -12.79
C LEU A 254 -9.10 -15.20 -12.57
N ALA A 255 -9.91 -15.56 -11.56
CA ALA A 255 -10.20 -16.97 -11.23
C ALA A 255 -10.70 -17.81 -12.42
N PRO A 256 -11.55 -17.30 -13.36
CA PRO A 256 -11.96 -18.06 -14.54
C PRO A 256 -10.81 -18.42 -15.49
N LEU A 257 -9.64 -17.77 -15.37
CA LEU A 257 -8.43 -18.06 -16.14
C LEU A 257 -7.49 -19.03 -15.43
N GLY A 258 -7.82 -19.45 -14.20
CA GLY A 258 -6.97 -20.29 -13.37
C GLY A 258 -5.81 -19.52 -12.67
N LEU A 259 -5.95 -18.21 -12.54
CA LEU A 259 -4.97 -17.30 -11.91
C LEU A 259 -5.41 -16.84 -10.53
#